data_0f096af297d5ac90dacd13d6ed66ddcb
#
_entry.id   0f096af297d5ac90dacd13d6ed66ddcb
#
_cell.length_a   1.000
_cell.length_b   1.000
_cell.length_c   1.000
_cell.angle_alpha   90.00
_cell.angle_beta   90.00
_cell.angle_gamma   90.00
#
_symmetry.space_group_name_H-M   'P 1'
#
loop_
_entity.id
_entity.type
_entity.pdbx_description
1 polymer ?
#
loop_
_entity_poly.entity_id
_entity_poly.type
_entity_poly.pdbx_seq_one_letter_code
_entity_poly.pdbx_strand_id
1 'polypeptide(L)'
;LDKEIIIDRVADILKDTPSAEQIVKKGDNRHKRFRILARYMVEKAIEKDALILESDGLGIAILFETFPNEKENFWKESKENLNLLFNVTGFKNALKILKNQKYIQQQRPKEGAYLYCWFWGIVQNSRGTDSKVGRYMKDRFLKIAERDKLPLYAETQTKKNVIVYRRYGFELFHTWKRDDGNTMWFLRYIPKSLGGIGDPNL
;
A
#
# COMPACT_ATOMS: atom_id res chain seq x y z
N LEU A 1 15.13 3.96 -13.74
CA LEU A 1 15.79 3.82 -12.43
C LEU A 1 16.12 2.34 -12.20
N ASP A 2 17.30 2.06 -11.65
CA ASP A 2 17.73 0.70 -11.33
C ASP A 2 16.82 0.05 -10.27
N LYS A 3 16.50 -1.24 -10.46
CA LYS A 3 15.61 -2.02 -9.55
C LYS A 3 16.18 -2.05 -8.11
N GLU A 4 17.47 -2.18 -7.95
CA GLU A 4 18.10 -2.24 -6.62
C GLU A 4 17.97 -0.90 -5.87
N ILE A 5 18.07 0.22 -6.58
CA ILE A 5 17.84 1.56 -6.00
C ILE A 5 16.37 1.68 -5.53
N ILE A 6 15.40 1.17 -6.31
CA ILE A 6 13.99 1.19 -5.91
C ILE A 6 13.78 0.34 -4.65
N ILE A 7 14.38 -0.86 -4.61
CA ILE A 7 14.31 -1.76 -3.44
C ILE A 7 14.85 -1.09 -2.19
N ASP A 8 16.01 -0.44 -2.28
CA ASP A 8 16.63 0.23 -1.13
C ASP A 8 15.77 1.40 -0.63
N ARG A 9 15.22 2.20 -1.55
CA ARG A 9 14.29 3.29 -1.20
C ARG A 9 13.02 2.77 -0.54
N VAL A 10 12.40 1.70 -1.06
CA VAL A 10 11.23 1.08 -0.45
C VAL A 10 11.57 0.53 0.94
N ALA A 11 12.73 -0.12 1.10
CA ALA A 11 13.19 -0.62 2.40
C ALA A 11 13.33 0.51 3.43
N ASP A 12 13.88 1.65 3.02
CA ASP A 12 14.03 2.81 3.90
C ASP A 12 12.69 3.43 4.28
N ILE A 13 11.75 3.55 3.33
CA ILE A 13 10.39 4.03 3.62
C ILE A 13 9.66 3.08 4.58
N LEU A 14 9.81 1.77 4.42
CA LEU A 14 9.17 0.76 5.27
C LEU A 14 9.65 0.83 6.72
N LYS A 15 10.90 1.18 6.98
CA LYS A 15 11.44 1.36 8.35
C LYS A 15 10.68 2.42 9.14
N ASP A 16 10.20 3.47 8.46
CA ASP A 16 9.42 4.56 9.06
C ASP A 16 7.91 4.28 9.06
N THR A 17 7.48 3.14 8.53
CA THR A 17 6.07 2.81 8.41
C THR A 17 5.61 1.98 9.62
N PRO A 18 4.69 2.48 10.47
CA PRO A 18 4.29 1.80 11.70
C PRO A 18 3.82 0.36 11.49
N SER A 19 3.08 0.08 10.42
CA SER A 19 2.62 -1.27 10.10
C SER A 19 3.78 -2.23 9.78
N ALA A 20 4.74 -1.80 8.97
CA ALA A 20 5.90 -2.61 8.61
C ALA A 20 6.84 -2.77 9.82
N GLU A 21 7.00 -1.70 10.62
CA GLU A 21 7.80 -1.74 11.84
C GLU A 21 7.30 -2.76 12.85
N GLN A 22 6.00 -2.91 12.99
CA GLN A 22 5.38 -3.87 13.91
C GLN A 22 5.53 -5.33 13.46
N ILE A 23 5.56 -5.59 12.16
CA ILE A 23 5.55 -6.95 11.63
C ILE A 23 6.95 -7.51 11.40
N VAL A 24 7.95 -6.67 11.08
CA VAL A 24 9.31 -7.11 10.84
C VAL A 24 9.99 -7.51 12.16
N LYS A 25 10.50 -8.74 12.20
CA LYS A 25 11.17 -9.32 13.39
C LYS A 25 12.34 -8.42 13.82
N LYS A 26 12.41 -8.11 15.11
CA LYS A 26 13.49 -7.33 15.74
C LYS A 26 14.81 -8.12 15.77
N GLY A 27 15.93 -7.45 16.05
CA GLY A 27 17.29 -8.00 16.18
C GLY A 27 18.24 -7.54 15.07
N ASP A 28 19.47 -7.97 15.12
CA ASP A 28 20.62 -7.44 14.35
C ASP A 28 20.44 -7.43 12.83
N ASN A 29 19.69 -8.40 12.30
CA ASN A 29 19.40 -8.47 10.86
C ASN A 29 18.13 -7.72 10.43
N ARG A 30 17.62 -6.79 11.24
CA ARG A 30 16.34 -6.11 10.95
C ARG A 30 16.39 -5.33 9.64
N HIS A 31 17.48 -4.63 9.37
CA HIS A 31 17.68 -3.90 8.11
C HIS A 31 17.61 -4.84 6.90
N LYS A 32 18.31 -5.98 6.97
CA LYS A 32 18.27 -6.99 5.91
C LYS A 32 16.85 -7.52 5.68
N ARG A 33 16.05 -7.69 6.74
CA ARG A 33 14.66 -8.14 6.63
C ARG A 33 13.77 -7.10 5.92
N PHE A 34 13.93 -5.80 6.21
CA PHE A 34 13.22 -4.76 5.47
C PHE A 34 13.58 -4.77 3.98
N ARG A 35 14.86 -4.98 3.64
CA ARG A 35 15.30 -5.07 2.26
C ARG A 35 14.75 -6.31 1.54
N ILE A 36 14.64 -7.45 2.24
CA ILE A 36 14.00 -8.66 1.71
C ILE A 36 12.50 -8.41 1.45
N LEU A 37 11.79 -7.76 2.38
CA LEU A 37 10.40 -7.39 2.21
C LEU A 37 10.20 -6.43 1.03
N ALA A 38 11.04 -5.39 0.96
CA ALA A 38 11.02 -4.42 -0.12
C ALA A 38 11.27 -5.07 -1.50
N ARG A 39 12.25 -5.98 -1.59
CA ARG A 39 12.52 -6.75 -2.81
C ARG A 39 11.28 -7.50 -3.27
N TYR A 40 10.66 -8.26 -2.38
CA TYR A 40 9.43 -8.97 -2.69
C TYR A 40 8.33 -8.04 -3.20
N MET A 41 8.14 -6.90 -2.53
CA MET A 41 7.09 -5.94 -2.91
C MET A 41 7.37 -5.33 -4.29
N VAL A 42 8.62 -4.94 -4.57
CA VAL A 42 9.02 -4.33 -5.84
C VAL A 42 8.95 -5.35 -6.98
N GLU A 43 9.45 -6.56 -6.78
CA GLU A 43 9.40 -7.61 -7.81
C GLU A 43 7.97 -7.99 -8.15
N LYS A 44 7.10 -8.12 -7.14
CA LYS A 44 5.67 -8.37 -7.36
C LYS A 44 4.98 -7.22 -8.09
N ALA A 45 5.35 -5.98 -7.77
CA ALA A 45 4.81 -4.80 -8.44
C ALA A 45 5.25 -4.71 -9.90
N ILE A 46 6.49 -5.08 -10.22
CA ILE A 46 7.00 -5.14 -11.60
C ILE A 46 6.29 -6.24 -12.39
N GLU A 47 6.17 -7.45 -11.81
CA GLU A 47 5.49 -8.59 -12.42
C GLU A 47 4.04 -8.28 -12.82
N LYS A 48 3.35 -7.45 -12.03
CA LYS A 48 1.94 -7.09 -12.23
C LYS A 48 1.75 -5.71 -12.89
N ASP A 49 2.81 -5.09 -13.40
CA ASP A 49 2.78 -3.72 -13.96
C ASP A 49 2.12 -2.69 -13.01
N ALA A 50 2.34 -2.88 -11.72
CA ALA A 50 1.70 -2.12 -10.65
C ALA A 50 2.63 -1.08 -9.98
N LEU A 51 3.89 -0.97 -10.45
CA LEU A 51 4.88 -0.06 -9.88
C LEU A 51 4.72 1.34 -10.47
N ILE A 52 4.52 2.32 -9.60
CA ILE A 52 4.45 3.73 -9.97
C ILE A 52 5.64 4.46 -9.36
N LEU A 53 6.41 5.12 -10.20
CA LEU A 53 7.53 5.97 -9.80
C LEU A 53 7.25 7.42 -10.20
N GLU A 54 7.54 8.34 -9.29
CA GLU A 54 7.38 9.77 -9.50
C GLU A 54 8.66 10.51 -9.08
N SER A 55 9.01 11.59 -9.80
CA SER A 55 10.17 12.43 -9.49
C SER A 55 11.45 11.58 -9.32
N ASP A 56 11.84 10.82 -10.35
CA ASP A 56 13.00 9.91 -10.34
C ASP A 56 13.01 8.91 -9.18
N GLY A 57 11.81 8.43 -8.79
CA GLY A 57 11.62 7.46 -7.73
C GLY A 57 11.75 8.04 -6.32
N LEU A 58 11.63 9.34 -6.14
CA LEU A 58 11.47 9.97 -4.83
C LEU A 58 10.07 9.69 -4.24
N GLY A 59 9.09 9.50 -5.12
CA GLY A 59 7.77 8.94 -4.81
C GLY A 59 7.65 7.55 -5.40
N ILE A 60 7.26 6.57 -4.59
CA ILE A 60 7.09 5.17 -4.99
C ILE A 60 5.75 4.67 -4.51
N ALA A 61 4.99 4.04 -5.40
CA ALA A 61 3.77 3.36 -5.02
C ALA A 61 3.58 2.03 -5.75
N ILE A 62 2.74 1.20 -5.16
CA ILE A 62 2.29 -0.06 -5.72
C ILE A 62 0.77 -0.02 -5.76
N LEU A 63 0.24 0.01 -6.98
CA LEU A 63 -1.17 0.16 -7.27
C LEU A 63 -1.63 -1.01 -8.14
N PHE A 64 -2.29 -1.99 -7.54
CA PHE A 64 -2.81 -3.15 -8.26
C PHE A 64 -4.19 -2.87 -8.83
N GLU A 65 -4.41 -3.23 -10.08
CA GLU A 65 -5.74 -3.48 -10.58
C GLU A 65 -6.18 -4.87 -10.11
N THR A 66 -7.32 -4.95 -9.46
CA THR A 66 -7.79 -6.18 -8.79
C THR A 66 -9.18 -6.55 -9.26
N PHE A 67 -9.34 -7.81 -9.63
CA PHE A 67 -10.62 -8.40 -10.00
C PHE A 67 -11.09 -9.34 -8.88
N PRO A 68 -12.38 -9.31 -8.49
CA PRO A 68 -12.90 -10.11 -7.37
C PRO A 68 -12.61 -11.60 -7.47
N ASN A 69 -12.63 -12.15 -8.69
CA ASN A 69 -12.37 -13.57 -8.97
C ASN A 69 -10.88 -13.93 -8.86
N GLU A 70 -9.97 -12.95 -8.91
CA GLU A 70 -8.51 -13.15 -8.78
C GLU A 70 -8.01 -13.01 -7.33
N LYS A 71 -8.89 -12.64 -6.38
CA LYS A 71 -8.52 -12.45 -4.96
C LYS A 71 -7.83 -13.67 -4.35
N GLU A 72 -8.20 -14.86 -4.78
CA GLU A 72 -7.62 -16.08 -4.25
C GLU A 72 -6.19 -16.30 -4.72
N ASN A 73 -5.83 -15.85 -5.92
CA ASN A 73 -4.53 -16.09 -6.52
C ASN A 73 -3.45 -15.17 -5.96
N PHE A 74 -3.77 -13.91 -5.62
CA PHE A 74 -2.78 -12.95 -5.11
C PHE A 74 -2.05 -13.42 -3.85
N TRP A 75 -2.70 -14.21 -3.00
CA TRP A 75 -2.13 -14.73 -1.75
C TRP A 75 -1.88 -16.24 -1.77
N LYS A 76 -2.48 -16.99 -2.71
CA LYS A 76 -2.22 -18.41 -2.91
C LYS A 76 -0.94 -18.70 -3.70
N GLU A 77 -0.46 -17.70 -4.44
CA GLU A 77 0.78 -17.84 -5.19
C GLU A 77 1.97 -17.93 -4.24
N SER A 78 2.21 -19.13 -3.86
CA SER A 78 3.47 -19.76 -3.54
C SER A 78 3.78 -20.02 -2.07
N LYS A 79 4.21 -21.27 -1.83
CA LYS A 79 4.97 -21.70 -0.63
C LYS A 79 6.20 -20.79 -0.38
N GLU A 80 6.75 -20.18 -1.42
CA GLU A 80 7.85 -19.22 -1.37
C GLU A 80 7.47 -17.95 -0.59
N ASN A 81 6.26 -17.42 -0.79
CA ASN A 81 5.76 -16.25 -0.06
C ASN A 81 5.58 -16.54 1.44
N LEU A 82 5.19 -17.76 1.80
CA LEU A 82 5.09 -18.16 3.20
C LEU A 82 6.47 -18.25 3.85
N ASN A 83 7.45 -18.87 3.19
CA ASN A 83 8.82 -18.96 3.69
C ASN A 83 9.43 -17.55 3.86
N LEU A 84 9.22 -16.66 2.90
CA LEU A 84 9.65 -15.28 2.99
C LEU A 84 8.98 -14.57 4.18
N LEU A 85 7.66 -14.73 4.32
CA LEU A 85 6.90 -14.14 5.42
C LEU A 85 7.45 -14.62 6.78
N PHE A 86 7.66 -15.91 6.95
CA PHE A 86 8.21 -16.47 8.19
C PHE A 86 9.63 -15.97 8.50
N ASN A 87 10.49 -15.85 7.49
CA ASN A 87 11.86 -15.37 7.66
C ASN A 87 11.91 -13.87 8.04
N VAL A 88 11.03 -13.07 7.46
CA VAL A 88 10.97 -11.61 7.71
C VAL A 88 10.30 -11.30 9.03
N THR A 89 9.19 -11.97 9.36
CA THR A 89 8.30 -11.58 10.45
C THR A 89 8.38 -12.51 11.67
N GLY A 90 8.81 -13.74 11.48
CA GLY A 90 8.75 -14.81 12.46
C GLY A 90 7.34 -15.45 12.56
N PHE A 91 7.26 -16.67 13.08
CA PHE A 91 6.06 -17.51 13.03
C PHE A 91 4.81 -16.85 13.64
N LYS A 92 4.93 -16.30 14.86
CA LYS A 92 3.78 -15.67 15.56
C LYS A 92 3.23 -14.47 14.77
N ASN A 93 4.12 -13.61 14.25
CA ASN A 93 3.70 -12.45 13.47
C ASN A 93 3.13 -12.86 12.11
N ALA A 94 3.67 -13.89 11.47
CA ALA A 94 3.15 -14.40 10.21
C ALA A 94 1.68 -14.82 10.32
N LEU A 95 1.32 -15.60 11.35
CA LEU A 95 -0.08 -15.99 11.58
C LEU A 95 -0.99 -14.79 11.83
N LYS A 96 -0.51 -13.79 12.62
CA LYS A 96 -1.25 -12.55 12.85
C LYS A 96 -1.47 -11.76 11.56
N ILE A 97 -0.44 -11.68 10.71
CA ILE A 97 -0.52 -11.01 9.41
C ILE A 97 -1.54 -11.69 8.51
N LEU A 98 -1.52 -13.03 8.41
CA LEU A 98 -2.48 -13.78 7.61
C LEU A 98 -3.93 -13.56 8.09
N LYS A 99 -4.17 -13.58 9.41
CA LYS A 99 -5.49 -13.26 9.99
C LYS A 99 -5.92 -11.83 9.64
N ASN A 100 -5.02 -10.86 9.78
CA ASN A 100 -5.29 -9.47 9.48
C ASN A 100 -5.58 -9.25 7.99
N GLN A 101 -4.81 -9.88 7.11
CA GLN A 101 -5.02 -9.79 5.66
C GLN A 101 -6.37 -10.37 5.25
N LYS A 102 -6.79 -11.50 5.84
CA LYS A 102 -8.12 -12.05 5.61
C LYS A 102 -9.22 -11.04 5.97
N TYR A 103 -9.11 -10.37 7.12
CA TYR A 103 -10.05 -9.34 7.54
C TYR A 103 -10.06 -8.16 6.57
N ILE A 104 -8.87 -7.65 6.18
CA ILE A 104 -8.74 -6.54 5.22
C ILE A 104 -9.40 -6.89 3.89
N GLN A 105 -9.18 -8.10 3.36
CA GLN A 105 -9.78 -8.56 2.11
C GLN A 105 -11.32 -8.63 2.19
N GLN A 106 -11.88 -8.95 3.35
CA GLN A 106 -13.34 -8.98 3.54
C GLN A 106 -13.99 -7.60 3.44
N GLN A 107 -13.22 -6.52 3.68
CA GLN A 107 -13.72 -5.14 3.57
C GLN A 107 -13.65 -4.58 2.14
N ARG A 108 -13.04 -5.29 1.19
CA ARG A 108 -12.92 -4.87 -0.20
C ARG A 108 -14.14 -5.28 -1.02
N PRO A 109 -14.39 -4.66 -2.19
CA PRO A 109 -15.48 -5.04 -3.08
C PRO A 109 -15.48 -6.53 -3.39
N LYS A 110 -16.66 -7.12 -3.42
CA LYS A 110 -16.86 -8.52 -3.84
C LYS A 110 -17.15 -8.64 -5.33
N GLU A 111 -17.57 -7.55 -5.94
CA GLU A 111 -17.95 -7.45 -7.35
C GLU A 111 -17.31 -6.23 -8.00
N GLY A 112 -17.07 -6.29 -9.29
CA GLY A 112 -16.44 -5.23 -10.07
C GLY A 112 -14.93 -5.10 -9.83
N ALA A 113 -14.22 -4.65 -10.84
CA ALA A 113 -12.79 -4.35 -10.73
C ALA A 113 -12.56 -3.11 -9.86
N TYR A 114 -11.40 -3.05 -9.21
CA TYR A 114 -10.99 -1.90 -8.41
C TYR A 114 -9.46 -1.76 -8.36
N LEU A 115 -8.99 -0.57 -8.08
CA LEU A 115 -7.59 -0.29 -7.80
C LEU A 115 -7.31 -0.49 -6.30
N TYR A 116 -6.19 -1.12 -5.99
CA TYR A 116 -5.74 -1.32 -4.63
C TYR A 116 -4.35 -0.73 -4.40
N CYS A 117 -4.28 0.31 -3.58
CA CYS A 117 -3.01 0.91 -3.17
C CYS A 117 -2.39 0.08 -2.04
N TRP A 118 -1.49 -0.83 -2.41
CA TRP A 118 -0.79 -1.69 -1.46
C TRP A 118 0.33 -0.97 -0.72
N PHE A 119 0.98 -0.01 -1.39
CA PHE A 119 2.05 0.80 -0.83
C PHE A 119 2.06 2.19 -1.47
N TRP A 120 2.32 3.18 -0.66
CA TRP A 120 2.60 4.54 -1.11
C TRP A 120 3.57 5.19 -0.14
N GLY A 121 4.73 5.59 -0.63
CA GLY A 121 5.76 6.20 0.17
C GLY A 121 6.55 7.28 -0.57
N ILE A 122 7.14 8.18 0.20
CA ILE A 122 8.02 9.23 -0.27
C ILE A 122 9.34 9.10 0.49
N VAL A 123 10.45 9.16 -0.22
CA VAL A 123 11.79 9.14 0.36
C VAL A 123 11.95 10.25 1.39
N GLN A 124 12.56 9.96 2.54
CA GLN A 124 12.54 10.82 3.73
C GLN A 124 12.93 12.28 3.43
N ASN A 125 14.02 12.50 2.73
CA ASN A 125 14.53 13.83 2.40
C ASN A 125 13.68 14.59 1.38
N SER A 126 12.67 13.95 0.81
CA SER A 126 11.72 14.52 -0.16
C SER A 126 10.31 14.64 0.39
N ARG A 127 10.15 14.45 1.71
CA ARG A 127 8.87 14.66 2.42
C ARG A 127 8.74 16.15 2.76
N GLY A 128 7.53 16.69 2.57
CA GLY A 128 7.23 18.08 2.91
C GLY A 128 6.46 18.79 1.82
N THR A 129 6.02 20.00 2.11
CA THR A 129 5.20 20.81 1.21
C THR A 129 5.98 21.28 -0.02
N ASP A 130 7.29 21.50 0.12
CA ASP A 130 8.12 22.12 -0.91
C ASP A 130 8.50 21.14 -2.05
N SER A 131 8.55 19.83 -1.75
CA SER A 131 8.97 18.81 -2.72
C SER A 131 7.93 18.50 -3.80
N LYS A 132 6.66 18.83 -3.59
CA LYS A 132 5.51 18.53 -4.47
C LYS A 132 5.34 17.04 -4.85
N VAL A 133 6.27 16.15 -4.46
CA VAL A 133 6.25 14.72 -4.82
C VAL A 133 4.95 14.04 -4.39
N GLY A 134 4.50 14.31 -3.17
CA GLY A 134 3.22 13.77 -2.66
C GLY A 134 2.02 14.22 -3.48
N ARG A 135 2.04 15.45 -3.98
CA ARG A 135 0.99 15.99 -4.85
C ARG A 135 1.01 15.31 -6.21
N TYR A 136 2.17 15.17 -6.84
CA TYR A 136 2.29 14.49 -8.14
C TYR A 136 1.86 13.02 -8.05
N MET A 137 2.25 12.33 -6.98
CA MET A 137 1.79 10.97 -6.72
C MET A 137 0.27 10.88 -6.61
N LYS A 138 -0.34 11.76 -5.80
CA LYS A 138 -1.79 11.85 -5.65
C LYS A 138 -2.47 12.09 -7.01
N ASP A 139 -2.02 13.10 -7.75
CA ASP A 139 -2.61 13.46 -9.04
C ASP A 139 -2.54 12.27 -10.02
N ARG A 140 -1.44 11.53 -10.01
CA ARG A 140 -1.27 10.33 -10.85
C ARG A 140 -2.25 9.22 -10.46
N PHE A 141 -2.43 8.94 -9.17
CA PHE A 141 -3.39 7.93 -8.71
C PHE A 141 -4.82 8.25 -9.10
N LEU A 142 -5.22 9.50 -8.85
CA LEU A 142 -6.58 9.91 -9.13
C LEU A 142 -6.84 9.96 -10.64
N LYS A 143 -5.87 10.38 -11.45
CA LYS A 143 -5.96 10.30 -12.92
C LYS A 143 -6.14 8.87 -13.42
N ILE A 144 -5.43 7.89 -12.84
CA ILE A 144 -5.60 6.47 -13.18
C ILE A 144 -7.03 6.03 -12.82
N ALA A 145 -7.49 6.31 -11.60
CA ALA A 145 -8.83 5.94 -11.14
C ALA A 145 -9.94 6.55 -12.02
N GLU A 146 -9.82 7.83 -12.38
CA GLU A 146 -10.79 8.51 -13.24
C GLU A 146 -10.77 7.99 -14.69
N ARG A 147 -9.58 7.78 -15.28
CA ARG A 147 -9.40 7.25 -16.63
C ARG A 147 -10.01 5.87 -16.77
N ASP A 148 -9.70 4.99 -15.81
CA ASP A 148 -10.10 3.58 -15.88
C ASP A 148 -11.50 3.35 -15.29
N LYS A 149 -12.09 4.40 -14.69
CA LYS A 149 -13.40 4.36 -14.03
C LYS A 149 -13.44 3.29 -12.94
N LEU A 150 -12.35 3.16 -12.17
CA LEU A 150 -12.22 2.18 -11.11
C LEU A 150 -12.13 2.86 -9.74
N PRO A 151 -12.90 2.40 -8.74
CA PRO A 151 -12.72 2.88 -7.37
C PRO A 151 -11.36 2.45 -6.83
N LEU A 152 -10.72 3.33 -6.03
CA LEU A 152 -9.40 3.08 -5.46
C LEU A 152 -9.51 2.89 -3.95
N TYR A 153 -8.98 1.80 -3.46
CA TYR A 153 -9.01 1.39 -2.06
C TYR A 153 -7.61 1.45 -1.43
N ALA A 154 -7.56 1.95 -0.20
CA ALA A 154 -6.34 2.01 0.60
C ALA A 154 -6.64 1.80 2.09
N GLU A 155 -5.68 1.27 2.84
CA GLU A 155 -5.73 1.19 4.29
C GLU A 155 -4.53 1.92 4.92
N THR A 156 -4.74 2.45 6.13
CA THR A 156 -3.65 3.06 6.90
C THR A 156 -3.84 2.88 8.40
N GLN A 157 -2.74 2.80 9.13
CA GLN A 157 -2.73 2.82 10.59
C GLN A 157 -2.33 4.21 11.15
N THR A 158 -2.16 5.18 10.27
CA THR A 158 -1.69 6.52 10.63
C THR A 158 -2.82 7.53 10.48
N LYS A 159 -3.29 8.10 11.60
CA LYS A 159 -4.36 9.11 11.61
C LYS A 159 -4.03 10.33 10.74
N LYS A 160 -2.75 10.73 10.68
CA LYS A 160 -2.29 11.81 9.79
C LYS A 160 -2.59 11.49 8.32
N ASN A 161 -2.38 10.26 7.90
CA ASN A 161 -2.67 9.84 6.52
C ASN A 161 -4.17 9.88 6.23
N VAL A 162 -5.04 9.52 7.20
CA VAL A 162 -6.50 9.64 7.02
C VAL A 162 -6.89 11.08 6.68
N ILE A 163 -6.30 12.06 7.39
CA ILE A 163 -6.58 13.49 7.14
C ILE A 163 -6.14 13.88 5.71
N VAL A 164 -4.96 13.42 5.30
CA VAL A 164 -4.41 13.70 3.96
C VAL A 164 -5.28 13.05 2.88
N TYR A 165 -5.60 11.79 3.01
CA TYR A 165 -6.46 11.07 2.05
C TYR A 165 -7.84 11.73 1.91
N ARG A 166 -8.46 12.15 3.04
CA ARG A 166 -9.75 12.85 2.99
C ARG A 166 -9.67 14.18 2.25
N ARG A 167 -8.57 14.93 2.38
CA ARG A 167 -8.32 16.15 1.58
C ARG A 167 -8.18 15.86 0.08
N TYR A 168 -7.83 14.64 -0.27
CA TYR A 168 -7.72 14.18 -1.66
C TYR A 168 -9.02 13.56 -2.21
N GLY A 169 -10.13 13.73 -1.50
CA GLY A 169 -11.44 13.22 -1.92
C GLY A 169 -11.72 11.76 -1.55
N PHE A 170 -10.86 11.13 -0.73
CA PHE A 170 -11.16 9.80 -0.22
C PHE A 170 -12.21 9.84 0.88
N GLU A 171 -13.10 8.86 0.86
CA GLU A 171 -14.06 8.59 1.92
C GLU A 171 -13.50 7.59 2.92
N LEU A 172 -13.71 7.83 4.21
CA LEU A 172 -13.50 6.83 5.26
C LEU A 172 -14.75 5.96 5.34
N PHE A 173 -14.69 4.71 4.86
CA PHE A 173 -15.86 3.84 4.83
C PHE A 173 -15.87 2.76 5.91
N HIS A 174 -14.71 2.46 6.53
CA HIS A 174 -14.64 1.48 7.62
C HIS A 174 -13.48 1.79 8.57
N THR A 175 -13.63 1.41 9.84
CA THR A 175 -12.59 1.53 10.88
C THR A 175 -12.54 0.24 11.68
N TRP A 176 -11.35 -0.32 11.82
CA TRP A 176 -11.11 -1.52 12.60
C TRP A 176 -10.19 -1.22 13.79
N LYS A 177 -10.76 -1.37 15.00
CA LYS A 177 -9.98 -1.38 16.25
C LYS A 177 -9.47 -2.79 16.47
N ARG A 178 -8.16 -2.97 16.42
CA ARG A 178 -7.51 -4.27 16.54
C ARG A 178 -7.28 -4.63 17.99
N ASP A 179 -7.14 -5.94 18.28
CA ASP A 179 -6.88 -6.48 19.62
C ASP A 179 -5.56 -5.98 20.23
N ASP A 180 -4.62 -5.50 19.40
CA ASP A 180 -3.34 -4.93 19.84
C ASP A 180 -3.39 -3.44 20.17
N GLY A 181 -4.59 -2.85 20.24
CA GLY A 181 -4.82 -1.43 20.52
C GLY A 181 -4.64 -0.50 19.30
N ASN A 182 -4.14 -1.03 18.17
CA ASN A 182 -3.98 -0.23 16.96
C ASN A 182 -5.29 -0.11 16.19
N THR A 183 -5.46 1.02 15.52
CA THR A 183 -6.61 1.26 14.65
C THR A 183 -6.16 1.22 13.19
N MET A 184 -6.94 0.56 12.34
CA MET A 184 -6.79 0.59 10.89
C MET A 184 -7.99 1.30 10.29
N TRP A 185 -7.73 2.25 9.43
CA TRP A 185 -8.72 3.03 8.71
C TRP A 185 -8.73 2.59 7.26
N PHE A 186 -9.93 2.37 6.72
CA PHE A 186 -10.16 1.95 5.34
C PHE A 186 -10.76 3.10 4.56
N LEU A 187 -10.09 3.48 3.51
CA LEU A 187 -10.45 4.63 2.69
C LEU A 187 -10.69 4.19 1.25
N ARG A 188 -11.60 4.88 0.57
CA ARG A 188 -11.85 4.69 -0.86
C ARG A 188 -12.01 6.02 -1.56
N TYR A 189 -11.54 6.07 -2.79
CA TYR A 189 -11.84 7.13 -3.72
C TYR A 189 -12.78 6.58 -4.79
N ILE A 190 -13.90 7.25 -5.02
CA ILE A 190 -14.86 6.90 -6.06
C ILE A 190 -14.72 7.92 -7.18
N PRO A 191 -14.43 7.48 -8.43
CA PRO A 191 -14.37 8.36 -9.59
C PRO A 191 -15.66 9.16 -9.79
N LYS A 192 -15.55 10.36 -10.34
CA LYS A 192 -16.71 11.21 -10.67
C LYS A 192 -17.70 10.51 -11.59
N SER A 193 -17.19 9.74 -12.56
CA SER A 193 -18.00 8.94 -13.48
C SER A 193 -18.85 7.86 -12.82
N LEU A 194 -18.51 7.48 -11.57
CA LEU A 194 -19.25 6.51 -10.75
C LEU A 194 -20.04 7.17 -9.62
N GLY A 195 -20.25 8.48 -9.68
CA GLY A 195 -20.98 9.26 -8.67
C GLY A 195 -20.15 9.68 -7.47
N GLY A 196 -18.83 9.58 -7.53
CA GLY A 196 -17.93 10.10 -6.51
C GLY A 196 -17.86 11.63 -6.50
N ILE A 197 -17.44 12.18 -5.36
CA ILE A 197 -17.27 13.64 -5.19
C ILE A 197 -16.07 14.14 -6.04
N GLY A 198 -15.11 13.25 -6.31
CA GLY A 198 -13.86 13.58 -6.96
C GLY A 198 -12.91 14.38 -6.07
N ASP A 199 -11.74 14.71 -6.59
CA ASP A 199 -10.86 15.69 -5.95
C ASP A 199 -11.31 17.10 -6.39
N PRO A 200 -11.61 18.01 -5.46
CA PRO A 200 -12.00 19.38 -5.81
C PRO A 200 -10.90 20.19 -6.52
N ASN A 201 -9.66 19.66 -6.57
CA ASN A 201 -8.50 20.32 -7.18
C ASN A 201 -7.97 19.60 -8.44
N LEU A 202 -8.74 18.63 -9.00
CA LEU A 202 -8.49 17.99 -10.31
C LEU A 202 -9.37 18.53 -11.40
#